data_8b8c5e287a1460071b4848e4d86ef619
#
_entry.id   8b8c5e287a1460071b4848e4d86ef619
#
_cell.length_a   1.000
_cell.length_b   1.000
_cell.length_c   1.000
_cell.angle_alpha   90.00
_cell.angle_beta   90.00
_cell.angle_gamma   90.00
#
_symmetry.space_group_name_H-M   'P 1'
#
loop_
_entity.id
_entity.type
_entity.pdbx_description
1 polymer ?
#
loop_
_entity_poly.entity_id
_entity_poly.type
_entity_poly.pdbx_seq_one_letter_code
_entity_poly.pdbx_strand_id
1 'polypeptide(L)'
;MVLEILRVIADRDVAVCFGHATKTEIYQLPEQVAKLGITRGFIDHPFSPFVNLEIDEMAELGSAGLTLNFTYDELSPLLGIDPARMYEAIRAIGVEHVTLSSDAGEPLFPNSVECMRLIRGYMEAFGLNAEELRTVSVDNPAHIVGRDR
;
A
#
# COMPACT_ATOMS: atom_id res chain seq x y z
N MET A 1 22.66 -6.87 8.34
CA MET A 1 22.11 -7.26 7.01
C MET A 1 20.94 -6.38 6.61
N VAL A 2 19.77 -6.36 7.28
CA VAL A 2 18.62 -5.50 6.88
C VAL A 2 19.01 -4.02 6.78
N LEU A 3 19.66 -3.45 7.80
CA LEU A 3 20.09 -2.04 7.78
C LEU A 3 21.10 -1.72 6.67
N GLU A 4 21.91 -2.66 6.24
CA GLU A 4 22.83 -2.48 5.10
C GLU A 4 22.06 -2.41 3.78
N ILE A 5 21.03 -3.25 3.62
CA ILE A 5 20.14 -3.20 2.47
C ILE A 5 19.41 -1.85 2.41
N LEU A 6 18.83 -1.39 3.53
CA LEU A 6 18.15 -0.10 3.60
C LEU A 6 19.09 1.07 3.27
N ARG A 7 20.36 1.03 3.68
CA ARG A 7 21.35 2.04 3.28
C ARG A 7 21.58 2.06 1.77
N VAL A 8 21.72 0.90 1.15
CA VAL A 8 21.86 0.80 -0.32
C VAL A 8 20.62 1.35 -1.03
N ILE A 9 19.43 1.08 -0.51
CA ILE A 9 18.17 1.62 -1.02
C ILE A 9 18.15 3.14 -0.93
N ALA A 10 18.52 3.70 0.23
CA ALA A 10 18.62 5.14 0.44
C ALA A 10 19.65 5.79 -0.50
N ASP A 11 20.86 5.23 -0.59
CA ASP A 11 21.94 5.73 -1.44
C ASP A 11 21.58 5.72 -2.94
N ARG A 12 20.72 4.81 -3.36
CA ARG A 12 20.26 4.67 -4.75
C ARG A 12 18.95 5.38 -5.04
N ASP A 13 18.32 5.95 -4.03
CA ASP A 13 17.00 6.57 -4.12
C ASP A 13 15.98 5.69 -4.87
N VAL A 14 15.85 4.43 -4.45
CA VAL A 14 14.88 3.48 -5.00
C VAL A 14 13.76 3.20 -4.00
N ALA A 15 12.58 2.84 -4.51
CA ALA A 15 11.47 2.43 -3.67
C ALA A 15 11.77 1.14 -2.91
N VAL A 16 11.19 1.01 -1.72
CA VAL A 16 11.26 -0.22 -0.92
C VAL A 16 9.88 -0.70 -0.53
N CYS A 17 9.59 -1.96 -0.85
CA CYS A 17 8.39 -2.66 -0.42
C CYS A 17 8.69 -3.46 0.86
N PHE A 18 7.85 -3.30 1.88
CA PHE A 18 7.89 -4.04 3.14
C PHE A 18 6.79 -5.12 3.19
N GLY A 19 6.40 -5.65 2.05
CA GLY A 19 5.49 -6.77 1.96
C GLY A 19 6.04 -8.02 2.66
N HIS A 20 5.15 -8.79 3.27
CA HIS A 20 5.46 -10.03 4.01
C HIS A 20 6.35 -9.85 5.27
N ALA A 21 6.63 -8.62 5.68
CA ALA A 21 7.19 -8.36 7.00
C ALA A 21 6.14 -8.63 8.08
N THR A 22 6.57 -9.16 9.21
CA THR A 22 5.67 -9.35 10.35
C THR A 22 5.28 -8.00 10.97
N LYS A 23 4.13 -7.96 11.64
CA LYS A 23 3.67 -6.75 12.36
C LYS A 23 4.77 -6.16 13.27
N THR A 24 5.50 -7.00 14.00
CA THR A 24 6.61 -6.57 14.89
C THR A 24 7.75 -5.90 14.11
N GLU A 25 8.07 -6.39 12.92
CA GLU A 25 9.08 -5.79 12.05
C GLU A 25 8.60 -4.46 11.48
N ILE A 26 7.35 -4.40 11.05
CA ILE A 26 6.73 -3.19 10.48
C ILE A 26 6.79 -2.01 11.45
N TYR A 27 6.54 -2.21 12.73
CA TYR A 27 6.62 -1.14 13.73
C TYR A 27 8.03 -0.56 13.96
N GLN A 28 9.07 -1.24 13.49
CA GLN A 28 10.44 -0.73 13.53
C GLN A 28 10.79 0.12 12.29
N LEU A 29 9.99 0.05 11.21
CA LEU A 29 10.30 0.68 9.94
C LEU A 29 10.26 2.21 9.97
N PRO A 30 9.26 2.89 10.56
CA PRO A 30 9.18 4.35 10.52
C PRO A 30 10.46 5.03 11.01
N GLU A 31 11.01 4.56 12.13
CA GLU A 31 12.25 5.10 12.68
C GLU A 31 13.45 4.89 11.73
N GLN A 32 13.56 3.71 11.12
CA GLN A 32 14.68 3.39 10.24
C GLN A 32 14.58 4.11 8.89
N VAL A 33 13.38 4.17 8.33
CA VAL A 33 13.07 4.89 7.08
C VAL A 33 13.40 6.39 7.25
N ALA A 34 12.93 7.01 8.35
CA ALA A 34 13.21 8.40 8.66
C ALA A 34 14.72 8.68 8.86
N LYS A 35 15.43 7.83 9.64
CA LYS A 35 16.88 7.96 9.88
C LYS A 35 17.71 7.88 8.60
N LEU A 36 17.28 7.10 7.63
CA LEU A 36 18.00 6.90 6.36
C LEU A 36 17.52 7.84 5.25
N GLY A 37 16.49 8.64 5.49
CA GLY A 37 15.93 9.56 4.49
C GLY A 37 15.23 8.82 3.33
N ILE A 38 14.70 7.61 3.56
CA ILE A 38 13.94 6.88 2.56
C ILE A 38 12.55 7.52 2.47
N THR A 39 12.20 8.07 1.32
CA THR A 39 10.91 8.75 1.08
C THR A 39 9.89 7.89 0.32
N ARG A 40 10.31 6.76 -0.24
CA ARG A 40 9.49 5.89 -1.08
C ARG A 40 9.38 4.48 -0.51
N GLY A 41 9.03 4.42 0.79
CA GLY A 41 8.75 3.16 1.48
C GLY A 41 7.25 2.87 1.51
N PHE A 42 6.85 1.63 1.20
CA PHE A 42 5.45 1.23 1.29
C PHE A 42 5.27 -0.16 1.87
N ILE A 43 4.13 -0.36 2.53
CA ILE A 43 3.68 -1.63 3.08
C ILE A 43 2.64 -2.21 2.12
N ASP A 44 2.88 -3.42 1.65
CA ASP A 44 2.01 -4.10 0.70
C ASP A 44 0.94 -4.92 1.42
N HIS A 45 -0.25 -5.04 0.82
CA HIS A 45 -1.41 -5.83 1.26
C HIS A 45 -1.58 -5.88 2.80
N PRO A 46 -1.85 -4.72 3.44
CA PRO A 46 -1.80 -4.58 4.91
C PRO A 46 -2.82 -5.43 5.67
N PHE A 47 -3.90 -5.87 5.04
CA PHE A 47 -4.87 -6.79 5.62
C PHE A 47 -4.48 -8.27 5.48
N SER A 48 -3.43 -8.59 4.73
CA SER A 48 -3.02 -9.98 4.53
C SER A 48 -2.65 -10.67 5.85
N PRO A 49 -2.80 -12.00 5.96
CA PRO A 49 -2.47 -12.72 7.19
C PRO A 49 -1.01 -12.58 7.64
N PHE A 50 -0.11 -12.22 6.75
CA PHE A 50 1.31 -12.00 7.07
C PHE A 50 1.53 -10.70 7.82
N VAL A 51 0.85 -9.64 7.40
CA VAL A 51 0.96 -8.28 7.93
C VAL A 51 -0.07 -8.05 9.02
N ASN A 52 -1.33 -8.28 8.72
CA ASN A 52 -2.50 -8.28 9.61
C ASN A 52 -2.59 -7.00 10.46
N LEU A 53 -2.63 -5.84 9.82
CA LEU A 53 -2.80 -4.56 10.48
C LEU A 53 -4.28 -4.23 10.70
N GLU A 54 -4.57 -3.58 11.82
CA GLU A 54 -5.85 -2.93 12.06
C GLU A 54 -5.84 -1.51 11.46
N ILE A 55 -7.02 -0.93 11.28
CA ILE A 55 -7.18 0.37 10.58
C ILE A 55 -6.46 1.51 11.30
N ASP A 56 -6.51 1.54 12.63
CA ASP A 56 -5.81 2.52 13.44
C ASP A 56 -4.28 2.40 13.34
N GLU A 57 -3.77 1.17 13.27
CA GLU A 57 -2.35 0.88 13.05
C GLU A 57 -1.90 1.37 11.65
N MET A 58 -2.72 1.15 10.63
CA MET A 58 -2.45 1.65 9.28
C MET A 58 -2.42 3.19 9.23
N ALA A 59 -3.36 3.85 9.93
CA ALA A 59 -3.40 5.31 10.01
C ALA A 59 -2.16 5.88 10.73
N GLU A 60 -1.69 5.20 11.77
CA GLU A 60 -0.46 5.55 12.49
C GLU A 60 0.78 5.47 11.56
N LEU A 61 0.89 4.38 10.81
CA LEU A 61 1.99 4.16 9.86
C LEU A 61 1.95 5.16 8.70
N GLY A 62 0.77 5.49 8.17
CA GLY A 62 0.58 6.55 7.17
C GLY A 62 1.03 7.91 7.70
N SER A 63 0.60 8.28 8.91
CA SER A 63 1.01 9.51 9.59
C SER A 63 2.53 9.59 9.84
N ALA A 64 3.20 8.44 9.96
CA ALA A 64 4.65 8.33 10.08
C ALA A 64 5.39 8.40 8.72
N GLY A 65 4.69 8.61 7.62
CA GLY A 65 5.24 8.83 6.27
C GLY A 65 5.39 7.56 5.43
N LEU A 66 4.80 6.43 5.84
CA LEU A 66 4.75 5.22 5.02
C LEU A 66 3.51 5.23 4.13
N THR A 67 3.63 4.67 2.95
CA THR A 67 2.49 4.43 2.05
C THR A 67 1.92 3.03 2.28
N LEU A 68 0.60 2.89 2.30
CA LEU A 68 -0.11 1.61 2.39
C LEU A 68 -0.61 1.24 0.99
N ASN A 69 -0.19 0.09 0.48
CA ASN A 69 -0.62 -0.40 -0.83
C ASN A 69 -1.70 -1.46 -0.66
N PHE A 70 -2.94 -1.10 -0.98
CA PHE A 70 -4.03 -2.06 -1.01
C PHE A 70 -4.10 -2.78 -2.35
N THR A 71 -4.39 -4.08 -2.31
CA THR A 71 -4.37 -4.92 -3.50
C THR A 71 -5.73 -5.53 -3.79
N TYR A 72 -5.95 -5.90 -5.06
CA TYR A 72 -7.16 -6.67 -5.41
C TYR A 72 -7.16 -8.06 -4.74
N ASP A 73 -5.98 -8.63 -4.48
CA ASP A 73 -5.86 -9.90 -3.76
C ASP A 73 -6.61 -9.88 -2.44
N GLU A 74 -6.53 -8.78 -1.68
CA GLU A 74 -7.22 -8.63 -0.41
C GLU A 74 -8.75 -8.70 -0.55
N LEU A 75 -9.30 -8.22 -1.67
CA LEU A 75 -10.73 -8.28 -1.98
C LEU A 75 -11.16 -9.61 -2.62
N SER A 76 -10.20 -10.42 -3.03
CA SER A 76 -10.45 -11.69 -3.69
C SER A 76 -11.08 -12.72 -2.75
N PRO A 77 -11.71 -13.80 -3.29
CA PRO A 77 -12.21 -14.87 -2.47
C PRO A 77 -11.16 -15.59 -1.60
N LEU A 78 -9.86 -15.37 -1.85
CA LEU A 78 -8.78 -15.96 -1.05
C LEU A 78 -8.66 -15.28 0.31
N LEU A 79 -8.71 -13.96 0.36
CA LEU A 79 -8.60 -13.18 1.61
C LEU A 79 -9.96 -12.67 2.09
N GLY A 80 -10.86 -12.33 1.17
CA GLY A 80 -12.26 -12.02 1.48
C GLY A 80 -12.45 -10.75 2.32
N ILE A 81 -11.54 -9.78 2.21
CA ILE A 81 -11.69 -8.50 2.91
C ILE A 81 -12.89 -7.75 2.31
N ASP A 82 -13.78 -7.28 3.18
CA ASP A 82 -14.91 -6.47 2.76
C ASP A 82 -14.43 -5.16 2.11
N PRO A 83 -14.88 -4.83 0.89
CA PRO A 83 -14.55 -3.55 0.26
C PRO A 83 -14.90 -2.32 1.11
N ALA A 84 -15.95 -2.40 1.94
CA ALA A 84 -16.29 -1.34 2.89
C ALA A 84 -15.16 -1.11 3.91
N ARG A 85 -14.59 -2.19 4.45
CA ARG A 85 -13.46 -2.12 5.38
C ARG A 85 -12.21 -1.52 4.74
N MET A 86 -11.94 -1.87 3.48
CA MET A 86 -10.83 -1.25 2.73
C MET A 86 -11.07 0.25 2.53
N TYR A 87 -12.29 0.66 2.17
CA TYR A 87 -12.66 2.07 2.05
C TYR A 87 -12.49 2.82 3.39
N GLU A 88 -12.94 2.24 4.50
CA GLU A 88 -12.76 2.80 5.84
C GLU A 88 -11.28 3.01 6.18
N ALA A 89 -10.44 2.03 5.86
CA ALA A 89 -8.98 2.14 6.03
C ALA A 89 -8.40 3.29 5.21
N ILE A 90 -8.74 3.39 3.92
CA ILE A 90 -8.28 4.48 3.05
C ILE A 90 -8.68 5.84 3.61
N ARG A 91 -9.90 5.98 4.15
CA ARG A 91 -10.34 7.23 4.78
C ARG A 91 -9.60 7.55 6.07
N ALA A 92 -9.31 6.56 6.87
CA ALA A 92 -8.57 6.74 8.13
C ALA A 92 -7.09 7.10 7.89
N ILE A 93 -6.47 6.53 6.87
CA ILE A 93 -5.07 6.77 6.50
C ILE A 93 -4.90 8.13 5.82
N GLY A 94 -5.84 8.51 4.93
CA GLY A 94 -5.73 9.62 3.99
C GLY A 94 -5.23 9.15 2.62
N VAL A 95 -5.88 9.62 1.57
CA VAL A 95 -5.60 9.18 0.18
C VAL A 95 -4.17 9.47 -0.28
N GLU A 96 -3.52 10.46 0.30
CA GLU A 96 -2.13 10.86 0.03
C GLU A 96 -1.10 9.79 0.46
N HIS A 97 -1.46 8.91 1.39
CA HIS A 97 -0.62 7.83 1.89
C HIS A 97 -1.08 6.44 1.42
N VAL A 98 -1.89 6.39 0.38
CA VAL A 98 -2.46 5.12 -0.14
C VAL A 98 -2.12 4.92 -1.60
N THR A 99 -1.82 3.67 -1.96
CA THR A 99 -1.77 3.22 -3.36
C THR A 99 -2.71 2.03 -3.56
N LEU A 100 -3.18 1.84 -4.79
CA LEU A 100 -3.92 0.66 -5.21
C LEU A 100 -3.12 -0.11 -6.25
N SER A 101 -3.04 -1.42 -6.12
CA SER A 101 -2.43 -2.31 -7.11
C SER A 101 -3.24 -3.59 -7.31
N SER A 102 -2.86 -4.38 -8.31
CA SER A 102 -3.61 -5.60 -8.63
C SER A 102 -3.19 -6.80 -7.81
N ASP A 103 -1.89 -6.91 -7.54
CA ASP A 103 -1.26 -8.15 -7.04
C ASP A 103 -1.71 -9.41 -7.80
N ALA A 104 -1.92 -9.26 -9.12
CA ALA A 104 -2.43 -10.32 -9.98
C ALA A 104 -1.32 -11.29 -10.34
N GLY A 105 -1.39 -12.49 -9.83
CA GLY A 105 -0.43 -13.57 -10.10
C GLY A 105 -1.03 -14.96 -9.87
N GLU A 106 -2.11 -15.03 -9.13
CA GLU A 106 -2.78 -16.27 -8.81
C GLU A 106 -3.65 -16.77 -9.98
N PRO A 107 -3.70 -18.11 -10.25
CA PRO A 107 -4.46 -18.67 -11.36
C PRO A 107 -5.97 -18.40 -11.32
N LEU A 108 -6.50 -18.10 -10.13
CA LEU A 108 -7.93 -17.81 -9.91
C LEU A 108 -8.29 -16.34 -10.14
N PHE A 109 -7.29 -15.47 -10.33
CA PHE A 109 -7.54 -14.04 -10.50
C PHE A 109 -7.80 -13.67 -11.95
N PRO A 110 -8.60 -12.63 -12.18
CA PRO A 110 -8.63 -11.95 -13.47
C PRO A 110 -7.22 -11.42 -13.82
N ASN A 111 -7.03 -11.00 -15.07
CA ASN A 111 -5.80 -10.29 -15.44
C ASN A 111 -5.67 -8.97 -14.65
N SER A 112 -4.45 -8.43 -14.57
CA SER A 112 -4.13 -7.25 -13.76
C SER A 112 -4.97 -6.01 -14.10
N VAL A 113 -5.34 -5.83 -15.38
CA VAL A 113 -6.17 -4.70 -15.80
C VAL A 113 -7.59 -4.82 -15.23
N GLU A 114 -8.15 -6.03 -15.26
CA GLU A 114 -9.48 -6.28 -14.71
C GLU A 114 -9.48 -6.21 -13.17
N CYS A 115 -8.43 -6.69 -12.52
CA CYS A 115 -8.26 -6.51 -11.07
C CYS A 115 -8.26 -5.02 -10.70
N MET A 116 -7.52 -4.19 -11.42
CA MET A 116 -7.50 -2.74 -11.19
C MET A 116 -8.84 -2.08 -11.47
N ARG A 117 -9.56 -2.53 -12.50
CA ARG A 117 -10.92 -2.04 -12.78
C ARG A 117 -11.88 -2.36 -11.63
N LEU A 118 -11.79 -3.56 -11.08
CA LEU A 118 -12.66 -4.01 -9.98
C LEU A 118 -12.36 -3.26 -8.68
N ILE A 119 -11.10 -3.22 -8.21
CA ILE A 119 -10.76 -2.51 -6.96
C ILE A 119 -11.12 -1.02 -7.04
N ARG A 120 -10.85 -0.36 -8.17
CA ARG A 120 -11.24 1.04 -8.37
C ARG A 120 -12.75 1.21 -8.36
N GLY A 121 -13.49 0.32 -9.03
CA GLY A 121 -14.96 0.35 -9.07
C GLY A 121 -15.58 0.17 -7.68
N TYR A 122 -15.02 -0.70 -6.84
CA TYR A 122 -15.45 -0.82 -5.44
C TYR A 122 -15.20 0.49 -4.68
N MET A 123 -14.01 1.06 -4.77
CA MET A 123 -13.69 2.30 -4.04
C MET A 123 -14.54 3.48 -4.50
N GLU A 124 -14.84 3.58 -5.80
CA GLU A 124 -15.79 4.54 -6.36
C GLU A 124 -17.20 4.35 -5.78
N ALA A 125 -17.68 3.11 -5.78
CA ALA A 125 -19.02 2.79 -5.27
C ALA A 125 -19.18 3.10 -3.77
N PHE A 126 -18.11 3.01 -2.99
CA PHE A 126 -18.09 3.38 -1.57
C PHE A 126 -17.85 4.86 -1.33
N GLY A 127 -17.45 5.64 -2.34
CA GLY A 127 -17.45 7.10 -2.28
C GLY A 127 -16.11 7.79 -2.45
N LEU A 128 -15.07 7.13 -2.98
CA LEU A 128 -13.90 7.85 -3.49
C LEU A 128 -14.30 8.58 -4.77
N ASN A 129 -14.03 9.87 -4.84
CA ASN A 129 -14.28 10.65 -6.04
C ASN A 129 -13.18 10.44 -7.10
N ALA A 130 -13.38 11.01 -8.30
CA ALA A 130 -12.47 10.81 -9.43
C ALA A 130 -11.04 11.32 -9.18
N GLU A 131 -10.89 12.40 -8.41
CA GLU A 131 -9.58 12.95 -8.05
C GLU A 131 -8.87 12.03 -7.04
N GLU A 132 -9.56 11.59 -6.00
CA GLU A 132 -9.04 10.64 -5.02
C GLU A 132 -8.64 9.31 -5.66
N LEU A 133 -9.48 8.78 -6.56
CA LEU A 133 -9.17 7.57 -7.33
C LEU A 133 -7.94 7.75 -8.22
N ARG A 134 -7.76 8.92 -8.81
CA ARG A 134 -6.55 9.26 -9.56
C ARG A 134 -5.33 9.27 -8.63
N THR A 135 -5.44 9.92 -7.49
CA THR A 135 -4.37 10.01 -6.49
C THR A 135 -3.88 8.62 -6.10
N VAL A 136 -4.78 7.75 -5.62
CA VAL A 136 -4.39 6.42 -5.11
C VAL A 136 -3.96 5.42 -6.19
N SER A 137 -4.37 5.60 -7.44
CA SER A 137 -4.10 4.62 -8.51
C SER A 137 -3.15 5.10 -9.61
N VAL A 138 -2.77 6.38 -9.60
CA VAL A 138 -1.89 6.97 -10.62
C VAL A 138 -0.79 7.83 -10.00
N ASP A 139 -1.16 8.86 -9.24
CA ASP A 139 -0.20 9.87 -8.79
C ASP A 139 0.73 9.32 -7.69
N ASN A 140 0.19 8.70 -6.64
CA ASN A 140 0.99 8.06 -5.60
C ASN A 140 1.84 6.89 -6.13
N PRO A 141 1.32 5.94 -6.94
CA PRO A 141 2.15 4.93 -7.58
C PRO A 141 3.28 5.52 -8.44
N ALA A 142 3.01 6.62 -9.18
CA ALA A 142 4.03 7.30 -9.96
C ALA A 142 5.14 7.88 -9.07
N HIS A 143 4.78 8.48 -7.93
CA HIS A 143 5.73 8.94 -6.92
C HIS A 143 6.59 7.80 -6.39
N ILE A 144 5.99 6.69 -5.96
CA ILE A 144 6.72 5.52 -5.44
C ILE A 144 7.78 5.03 -6.44
N VAL A 145 7.45 4.97 -7.73
CA VAL A 145 8.40 4.52 -8.76
C VAL A 145 9.31 5.64 -9.33
N GLY A 146 9.24 6.85 -8.76
CA GLY A 146 10.07 8.00 -9.17
C GLY A 146 9.70 8.54 -10.55
N ARG A 147 8.43 8.54 -10.92
CA ARG A 147 7.90 9.05 -12.20
C ARG A 147 6.96 10.25 -12.05
N ASP A 148 6.92 10.86 -10.90
CA ASP A 148 6.23 12.11 -10.61
C ASP A 148 7.01 13.29 -11.24
N ARG A 149 6.72 13.58 -12.51
CA ARG A 149 7.26 14.72 -13.25
C ARG A 149 6.17 15.68 -13.66
#